data_e6906c3e79eb705064da7d35c6eef1ea
#
_entry.id   e6906c3e79eb705064da7d35c6eef1ea
#
_cell.length_a   1.000
_cell.length_b   1.000
_cell.length_c   1.000
_cell.angle_alpha   90.00
_cell.angle_beta   90.00
_cell.angle_gamma   90.00
#
_symmetry.space_group_name_H-M   'P 1'
#
loop_
_entity.id
_entity.type
_entity.pdbx_description
1 polymer ?
#
loop_
_entity_poly.entity_id
_entity_poly.type
_entity_poly.pdbx_seq_one_letter_code
_entity_poly.pdbx_strand_id
1 'polypeptide(L)'
;MATMVTTTTGLAPTMQTYYDRKMLEWAKTQFVYANYAQKRSIPKNNGKTVQFRRWNLFTPNAAAQILTEGVTPDAQNLSMTEINATVSQYGAYVEVSDLLDMTAMDNVISDSSELLGEQMGNVLDMIVRDVMHTTTNIQYANGKVGDNNIAASDVLTVDEIRKAVRTLKKNKARKFTRKGGKPHFVCICDPSATYDLQSDSLWQDVSKYSTAEQIYDGELGKLFGVVFVESTNEKVVNNGTVDVHDTFVFGADAYGTIDIAGSGAIKAIVKPHGSSGTADPLDQRATVGAKVAAFTAAILNSEWLLCIRHAVSA
;
A
#
# COMPACT_ATOMS: atom_id res chain seq x y z
N MET A 1 3.09 38.44 44.99
CA MET A 1 3.69 37.29 44.30
C MET A 1 2.63 36.74 43.37
N ALA A 2 2.83 36.84 42.05
CA ALA A 2 1.94 36.26 41.09
C ALA A 2 2.21 34.74 41.07
N THR A 3 1.23 33.93 41.43
CA THR A 3 1.30 32.48 41.32
C THR A 3 1.35 32.11 39.84
N MET A 4 2.50 31.68 39.37
CA MET A 4 2.63 31.07 38.02
C MET A 4 1.86 29.75 38.03
N VAL A 5 0.63 29.80 37.56
CA VAL A 5 -0.15 28.57 37.30
C VAL A 5 0.20 28.10 35.89
N THR A 6 0.75 26.89 35.75
CA THR A 6 0.95 26.26 34.45
C THR A 6 -0.42 25.87 33.92
N THR A 7 -0.90 26.55 32.89
CA THR A 7 -2.22 26.29 32.28
C THR A 7 -2.09 25.26 31.16
N THR A 8 -3.18 24.53 30.87
CA THR A 8 -3.29 23.59 29.75
C THR A 8 -2.99 24.23 28.41
N THR A 9 -3.18 25.56 28.27
CA THR A 9 -2.82 26.32 27.06
C THR A 9 -1.31 26.32 26.80
N GLY A 10 -0.48 26.34 27.88
CA GLY A 10 0.98 26.26 27.75
C GLY A 10 1.50 24.88 27.42
N LEU A 11 0.71 23.81 27.64
CA LEU A 11 1.03 22.42 27.37
C LEU A 11 0.37 21.86 26.09
N ALA A 12 -0.36 22.68 25.36
CA ALA A 12 -1.03 22.30 24.10
C ALA A 12 -0.11 21.54 23.11
N PRO A 13 1.17 21.92 22.89
CA PRO A 13 2.07 21.16 22.03
C PRO A 13 2.36 19.74 22.54
N THR A 14 2.40 19.55 23.86
CA THR A 14 2.67 18.22 24.47
C THR A 14 1.47 17.28 24.32
N MET A 15 0.26 17.80 24.44
CA MET A 15 -0.98 17.05 24.22
C MET A 15 -1.11 16.64 22.74
N GLN A 16 -0.85 17.58 21.82
CA GLN A 16 -0.91 17.29 20.38
C GLN A 16 0.10 16.21 19.96
N THR A 17 1.32 16.24 20.48
CA THR A 17 2.34 15.19 20.20
C THR A 17 1.95 13.83 20.76
N TYR A 18 1.20 13.77 21.86
CA TYR A 18 0.68 12.52 22.39
C TYR A 18 -0.36 11.90 21.46
N TYR A 19 -1.34 12.64 21.00
CA TYR A 19 -2.36 12.18 20.06
C TYR A 19 -1.76 11.81 18.70
N ASP A 20 -0.82 12.58 18.18
CA ASP A 20 -0.10 12.28 16.95
C ASP A 20 0.63 10.94 17.04
N ARG A 21 1.28 10.65 18.19
CA ARG A 21 1.99 9.40 18.40
C ARG A 21 1.03 8.21 18.45
N LYS A 22 -0.04 8.30 19.24
CA LYS A 22 -1.05 7.24 19.33
C LYS A 22 -1.69 6.96 17.96
N MET A 23 -2.14 8.00 17.27
CA MET A 23 -2.73 7.88 15.95
C MET A 23 -1.80 7.21 14.94
N LEU A 24 -0.51 7.56 14.93
CA LEU A 24 0.49 6.94 14.06
C LEU A 24 0.79 5.49 14.42
N GLU A 25 0.70 5.13 15.69
CA GLU A 25 0.93 3.76 16.17
C GLU A 25 -0.16 2.82 15.64
N TRP A 26 -1.42 3.20 15.76
CA TRP A 26 -2.55 2.45 15.22
C TRP A 26 -2.59 2.43 13.69
N ALA A 27 -2.29 3.54 13.04
CA ALA A 27 -2.25 3.59 11.58
C ALA A 27 -1.18 2.66 10.96
N LYS A 28 -0.04 2.48 11.63
CA LYS A 28 1.05 1.63 11.11
C LYS A 28 0.67 0.16 11.01
N THR A 29 -0.22 -0.32 11.85
CA THR A 29 -0.66 -1.72 11.83
C THR A 29 -1.47 -2.06 10.58
N GLN A 30 -2.02 -1.05 9.91
CA GLN A 30 -2.88 -1.21 8.74
C GLN A 30 -2.14 -1.15 7.40
N PHE A 31 -0.86 -0.74 7.39
CA PHE A 31 -0.10 -0.62 6.16
C PHE A 31 0.46 -1.97 5.69
N VAL A 32 -0.12 -2.53 4.65
CA VAL A 32 0.39 -3.71 3.95
C VAL A 32 0.94 -3.32 2.58
N TYR A 33 0.12 -2.77 1.70
CA TYR A 33 0.52 -2.36 0.34
C TYR A 33 1.53 -1.21 0.35
N ALA A 34 1.36 -0.22 1.23
CA ALA A 34 2.23 0.94 1.31
C ALA A 34 3.66 0.61 1.80
N ASN A 35 3.85 -0.51 2.52
CA ASN A 35 5.16 -0.90 3.06
C ASN A 35 6.16 -1.31 1.99
N TYR A 36 5.70 -1.91 0.89
CA TYR A 36 6.53 -2.40 -0.21
C TYR A 36 6.70 -1.39 -1.34
N ALA A 37 6.05 -0.23 -1.24
CA ALA A 37 6.14 0.84 -2.21
C ALA A 37 7.49 1.56 -2.15
N GLN A 38 8.00 2.00 -3.31
CA GLN A 38 9.10 2.95 -3.37
C GLN A 38 8.64 4.31 -2.87
N LYS A 39 9.20 4.81 -1.77
CA LYS A 39 8.82 6.10 -1.18
C LYS A 39 9.57 7.24 -1.85
N ARG A 40 8.86 8.26 -2.31
CA ARG A 40 9.43 9.50 -2.84
C ARG A 40 8.71 10.71 -2.27
N SER A 41 9.46 11.78 -2.03
CA SER A 41 8.94 13.04 -1.50
C SER A 41 9.21 14.19 -2.45
N ILE A 42 8.22 15.07 -2.61
CA ILE A 42 8.32 16.31 -3.38
C ILE A 42 8.80 17.42 -2.43
N PRO A 43 9.78 18.26 -2.77
CA PRO A 43 10.09 19.46 -2.00
C PRO A 43 8.89 20.40 -1.92
N LYS A 44 8.77 21.16 -0.82
CA LYS A 44 7.73 22.19 -0.69
C LYS A 44 7.85 23.21 -1.83
N ASN A 45 6.70 23.72 -2.27
CA ASN A 45 6.58 24.76 -3.32
C ASN A 45 6.94 24.30 -4.75
N ASN A 46 7.05 22.98 -5.00
CA ASN A 46 7.34 22.43 -6.34
C ASN A 46 6.10 21.84 -7.05
N GLY A 47 4.92 22.36 -6.78
CA GLY A 47 3.68 21.93 -7.42
C GLY A 47 3.04 20.69 -6.79
N LYS A 48 1.97 20.20 -7.42
CA LYS A 48 1.16 19.04 -6.95
C LYS A 48 1.44 17.78 -7.73
N THR A 49 2.18 17.85 -8.83
CA THR A 49 2.40 16.72 -9.74
C THR A 49 3.85 16.33 -9.74
N VAL A 50 4.12 15.05 -9.57
CA VAL A 50 5.44 14.44 -9.77
C VAL A 50 5.48 13.77 -11.11
N GLN A 51 6.55 13.99 -11.82
CA GLN A 51 6.90 13.25 -13.00
C GLN A 51 8.03 12.28 -12.71
N PHE A 52 7.71 10.97 -12.82
CA PHE A 52 8.72 9.93 -12.78
C PHE A 52 9.21 9.70 -14.20
N ARG A 53 10.53 9.56 -14.37
CA ARG A 53 11.16 9.29 -15.65
C ARG A 53 11.90 7.97 -15.59
N ARG A 54 11.61 7.10 -16.53
CA ARG A 54 12.25 5.81 -16.70
C ARG A 54 12.84 5.72 -18.10
N TRP A 55 14.13 5.40 -18.17
CA TRP A 55 14.77 5.05 -19.44
C TRP A 55 14.32 3.66 -19.87
N ASN A 56 13.93 3.53 -21.12
CA ASN A 56 13.61 2.24 -21.70
C ASN A 56 14.91 1.51 -22.04
N LEU A 57 14.91 0.21 -21.78
CA LEU A 57 16.06 -0.62 -22.09
C LEU A 57 16.21 -0.78 -23.61
N PHE A 58 17.45 -0.76 -24.07
CA PHE A 58 17.72 -1.11 -25.46
C PHE A 58 17.38 -2.58 -25.72
N THR A 59 16.81 -2.85 -26.88
CA THR A 59 16.60 -4.23 -27.34
C THR A 59 17.92 -4.79 -27.84
N PRO A 60 18.51 -5.81 -27.19
CA PRO A 60 19.76 -6.38 -27.64
C PRO A 60 19.55 -7.11 -28.96
N ASN A 61 20.35 -6.76 -29.98
CA ASN A 61 20.39 -7.44 -31.26
C ASN A 61 21.84 -7.72 -31.66
N ALA A 62 22.30 -8.94 -31.38
CA ALA A 62 23.68 -9.32 -31.60
C ALA A 62 24.10 -9.18 -33.07
N ALA A 63 23.21 -9.46 -34.02
CA ALA A 63 23.50 -9.37 -35.45
C ALA A 63 23.69 -7.91 -35.94
N ALA A 64 22.89 -6.98 -35.38
CA ALA A 64 22.98 -5.56 -35.70
C ALA A 64 24.15 -4.84 -35.01
N GLN A 65 24.77 -5.49 -34.01
CA GLN A 65 25.91 -4.95 -33.25
C GLN A 65 27.27 -5.46 -33.70
N ILE A 66 27.32 -6.23 -34.82
CA ILE A 66 28.58 -6.64 -35.45
C ILE A 66 29.18 -5.41 -36.13
N LEU A 67 30.40 -5.07 -35.76
CA LEU A 67 31.11 -3.93 -36.34
C LEU A 67 31.83 -4.37 -37.62
N THR A 68 31.70 -3.58 -38.67
CA THR A 68 32.50 -3.73 -39.89
C THR A 68 33.72 -2.78 -39.79
N GLU A 69 34.89 -3.28 -40.10
CA GLU A 69 36.12 -2.49 -40.04
C GLU A 69 36.01 -1.23 -40.95
N GLY A 70 36.31 -0.05 -40.36
CA GLY A 70 36.23 1.23 -41.04
C GLY A 70 34.84 1.83 -41.25
N VAL A 71 33.76 1.17 -40.75
CA VAL A 71 32.38 1.68 -40.85
C VAL A 71 31.84 2.04 -39.48
N THR A 72 31.38 3.26 -39.33
CA THR A 72 30.70 3.71 -38.11
C THR A 72 29.30 3.08 -38.00
N PRO A 73 28.92 2.38 -36.95
CA PRO A 73 27.60 1.80 -36.78
C PRO A 73 26.53 2.88 -36.57
N ASP A 74 25.28 2.54 -36.85
CA ASP A 74 24.15 3.42 -36.62
C ASP A 74 23.96 3.74 -35.13
N ALA A 75 23.66 4.99 -34.85
CA ALA A 75 23.40 5.45 -33.50
C ALA A 75 22.06 4.90 -32.95
N GLN A 76 22.04 4.48 -31.68
CA GLN A 76 20.82 4.07 -31.02
C GLN A 76 20.17 5.27 -30.33
N ASN A 77 18.85 5.41 -30.49
CA ASN A 77 18.07 6.47 -29.84
C ASN A 77 17.65 6.11 -28.43
N LEU A 78 17.89 7.01 -27.49
CA LEU A 78 17.37 6.91 -26.14
C LEU A 78 15.85 7.19 -26.12
N SER A 79 15.09 6.34 -25.47
CA SER A 79 13.67 6.56 -25.22
C SER A 79 13.36 6.57 -23.74
N MET A 80 12.40 7.38 -23.33
CA MET A 80 12.04 7.57 -21.93
C MET A 80 10.53 7.50 -21.76
N THR A 81 10.08 6.79 -20.73
CA THR A 81 8.67 6.76 -20.33
C THR A 81 8.46 7.70 -19.15
N GLU A 82 7.45 8.55 -19.26
CA GLU A 82 7.05 9.50 -18.22
C GLU A 82 5.78 9.00 -17.52
N ILE A 83 5.79 9.05 -16.19
CA ILE A 83 4.67 8.68 -15.34
C ILE A 83 4.36 9.88 -14.46
N ASN A 84 3.16 10.44 -14.61
CA ASN A 84 2.70 11.57 -13.83
C ASN A 84 1.80 11.11 -12.69
N ALA A 85 2.05 11.62 -11.49
CA ALA A 85 1.23 11.37 -10.32
C ALA A 85 0.90 12.69 -9.61
N THR A 86 -0.37 12.92 -9.32
CA THR A 86 -0.87 14.12 -8.65
C THR A 86 -1.29 13.78 -7.24
N VAL A 87 -0.77 14.51 -6.26
CA VAL A 87 -1.10 14.30 -4.84
C VAL A 87 -2.44 14.93 -4.47
N SER A 88 -3.16 14.24 -3.58
CA SER A 88 -4.44 14.68 -3.02
C SER A 88 -4.36 14.78 -1.49
N GLN A 89 -5.29 15.53 -0.90
CA GLN A 89 -5.44 15.62 0.55
C GLN A 89 -6.55 14.68 1.00
N TYR A 90 -6.34 14.05 2.15
CA TYR A 90 -7.30 13.15 2.78
C TYR A 90 -7.49 13.55 4.24
N GLY A 91 -8.70 13.36 4.76
CA GLY A 91 -8.96 13.62 6.16
C GLY A 91 -10.38 13.23 6.57
N ALA A 92 -10.52 12.94 7.84
CA ALA A 92 -11.78 12.67 8.51
C ALA A 92 -11.77 13.31 9.88
N TYR A 93 -12.94 13.59 10.45
CA TYR A 93 -13.06 14.11 11.80
C TYR A 93 -14.32 13.61 12.49
N VAL A 94 -14.28 13.62 13.82
CA VAL A 94 -15.39 13.27 14.71
C VAL A 94 -15.68 14.49 15.58
N GLU A 95 -16.95 14.79 15.81
CA GLU A 95 -17.42 15.80 16.77
C GLU A 95 -17.89 15.10 18.06
N VAL A 96 -17.49 15.65 19.20
CA VAL A 96 -17.84 15.15 20.54
C VAL A 96 -18.53 16.29 21.27
N SER A 97 -19.72 16.04 21.84
CA SER A 97 -20.42 17.02 22.66
C SER A 97 -19.85 17.09 24.09
N ASP A 98 -19.98 18.23 24.71
CA ASP A 98 -19.58 18.48 26.10
C ASP A 98 -20.30 17.55 27.08
N LEU A 99 -21.61 17.32 26.87
CA LEU A 99 -22.41 16.42 27.69
C LEU A 99 -21.90 14.97 27.60
N LEU A 100 -21.51 14.52 26.41
CA LEU A 100 -20.92 13.18 26.22
C LEU A 100 -19.58 13.07 26.91
N ASP A 101 -18.71 14.07 26.77
CA ASP A 101 -17.38 14.07 27.42
C ASP A 101 -17.46 14.09 28.97
N MET A 102 -18.50 14.76 29.51
CA MET A 102 -18.76 14.80 30.95
C MET A 102 -19.43 13.54 31.50
N THR A 103 -20.19 12.80 30.69
CA THR A 103 -20.97 11.64 31.16
C THR A 103 -20.35 10.30 30.79
N ALA A 104 -19.45 10.26 29.81
CA ALA A 104 -18.77 9.04 29.39
C ALA A 104 -17.79 8.57 30.47
N MET A 105 -17.74 7.27 30.70
CA MET A 105 -16.77 6.63 31.61
C MET A 105 -15.38 6.59 31.01
N ASP A 106 -15.30 6.52 29.68
CA ASP A 106 -14.06 6.42 28.90
C ASP A 106 -13.66 7.75 28.28
N ASN A 107 -12.38 7.91 27.95
CA ASN A 107 -11.87 9.13 27.29
C ASN A 107 -12.20 9.09 25.80
N VAL A 108 -13.42 9.56 25.45
CA VAL A 108 -13.97 9.56 24.09
C VAL A 108 -13.04 10.26 23.07
N ILE A 109 -12.34 11.31 23.49
CA ILE A 109 -11.40 12.05 22.62
C ILE A 109 -10.19 11.18 22.25
N SER A 110 -9.64 10.43 23.23
CA SER A 110 -8.51 9.53 23.01
C SER A 110 -8.90 8.38 22.07
N ASP A 111 -10.03 7.75 22.36
CA ASP A 111 -10.53 6.59 21.61
C ASP A 111 -10.90 6.99 20.16
N SER A 112 -11.52 8.16 20.00
CA SER A 112 -11.78 8.72 18.66
C SER A 112 -10.48 8.97 17.86
N SER A 113 -9.39 9.36 18.54
CA SER A 113 -8.09 9.53 17.88
C SER A 113 -7.50 8.21 17.40
N GLU A 114 -7.64 7.14 18.18
CA GLU A 114 -7.17 5.80 17.80
C GLU A 114 -7.95 5.26 16.60
N LEU A 115 -9.28 5.30 16.64
CA LEU A 115 -10.15 4.87 15.55
C LEU A 115 -9.93 5.65 14.25
N LEU A 116 -9.75 6.97 14.35
CA LEU A 116 -9.40 7.81 13.19
C LEU A 116 -8.02 7.47 12.63
N GLY A 117 -7.07 7.09 13.47
CA GLY A 117 -5.75 6.64 13.06
C GLY A 117 -5.83 5.35 12.25
N GLU A 118 -6.56 4.37 12.74
CA GLU A 118 -6.82 3.11 12.04
C GLU A 118 -7.52 3.34 10.70
N GLN A 119 -8.61 4.10 10.70
CA GLN A 119 -9.35 4.44 9.49
C GLN A 119 -8.46 5.11 8.44
N MET A 120 -7.66 6.10 8.84
CA MET A 120 -6.78 6.80 7.89
C MET A 120 -5.66 5.91 7.39
N GLY A 121 -5.12 5.00 8.22
CA GLY A 121 -4.16 3.99 7.80
C GLY A 121 -4.74 3.09 6.71
N ASN A 122 -5.94 2.56 6.93
CA ASN A 122 -6.67 1.76 5.95
C ASN A 122 -6.93 2.53 4.64
N VAL A 123 -7.39 3.79 4.73
CA VAL A 123 -7.64 4.63 3.54
C VAL A 123 -6.38 4.81 2.70
N LEU A 124 -5.24 5.10 3.33
CA LEU A 124 -3.97 5.25 2.61
C LEU A 124 -3.53 3.95 1.93
N ASP A 125 -3.70 2.82 2.60
CA ASP A 125 -3.38 1.50 2.05
C ASP A 125 -4.30 1.14 0.89
N MET A 126 -5.61 1.43 1.01
CA MET A 126 -6.61 1.25 -0.07
C MET A 126 -6.30 2.11 -1.31
N ILE A 127 -5.77 3.33 -1.13
CA ILE A 127 -5.36 4.18 -2.26
C ILE A 127 -4.23 3.50 -3.04
N VAL A 128 -3.24 2.93 -2.35
CA VAL A 128 -2.14 2.20 -3.00
C VAL A 128 -2.67 0.97 -3.73
N ARG A 129 -3.54 0.18 -3.08
CA ARG A 129 -4.21 -0.98 -3.66
C ARG A 129 -4.99 -0.62 -4.93
N ASP A 130 -5.79 0.45 -4.89
CA ASP A 130 -6.60 0.86 -6.04
C ASP A 130 -5.74 1.27 -7.23
N VAL A 131 -4.59 1.89 -6.99
CA VAL A 131 -3.61 2.16 -8.04
C VAL A 131 -3.01 0.86 -8.59
N MET A 132 -2.65 -0.10 -7.73
CA MET A 132 -2.13 -1.41 -8.17
C MET A 132 -3.15 -2.18 -9.01
N HIS A 133 -4.45 -2.08 -8.69
CA HIS A 133 -5.55 -2.68 -9.46
C HIS A 133 -5.62 -2.16 -10.91
N THR A 134 -5.12 -0.96 -11.19
CA THR A 134 -5.09 -0.41 -12.57
C THR A 134 -3.97 -1.00 -13.44
N THR A 135 -3.22 -1.98 -12.94
CA THR A 135 -2.16 -2.62 -13.74
C THR A 135 -2.72 -3.25 -15.02
N THR A 136 -1.95 -3.18 -16.10
CA THR A 136 -2.29 -3.82 -17.37
C THR A 136 -1.77 -5.26 -17.47
N ASN A 137 -0.90 -5.69 -16.55
CA ASN A 137 -0.32 -7.02 -16.52
C ASN A 137 -1.19 -7.93 -15.64
N ILE A 138 -2.26 -8.47 -16.23
CA ILE A 138 -3.26 -9.29 -15.56
C ILE A 138 -3.11 -10.74 -16.00
N GLN A 139 -3.15 -11.65 -15.04
CA GLN A 139 -3.24 -13.09 -15.22
C GLN A 139 -4.58 -13.54 -14.64
N TYR A 140 -5.31 -14.35 -15.38
CA TYR A 140 -6.57 -14.94 -14.89
C TYR A 140 -6.32 -16.38 -14.46
N ALA A 141 -6.93 -16.79 -13.35
CA ALA A 141 -6.85 -18.17 -12.87
C ALA A 141 -7.37 -19.14 -13.93
N ASN A 142 -6.80 -20.36 -13.93
CA ASN A 142 -7.16 -21.43 -14.84
C ASN A 142 -7.10 -21.08 -16.35
N GLY A 143 -6.26 -20.08 -16.71
CA GLY A 143 -6.09 -19.66 -18.11
C GLY A 143 -7.32 -18.97 -18.72
N LYS A 144 -8.23 -18.46 -17.92
CA LYS A 144 -9.37 -17.64 -18.38
C LYS A 144 -8.91 -16.35 -19.03
N VAL A 145 -9.82 -15.67 -19.71
CA VAL A 145 -9.57 -14.37 -20.34
C VAL A 145 -10.74 -13.44 -20.00
N GLY A 146 -10.47 -12.43 -19.17
CA GLY A 146 -11.46 -11.45 -18.70
C GLY A 146 -12.20 -11.89 -17.44
N ASP A 147 -12.59 -10.91 -16.64
CA ASP A 147 -13.23 -11.10 -15.32
C ASP A 147 -14.55 -11.88 -15.43
N ASN A 148 -15.32 -11.61 -16.48
CA ASN A 148 -16.65 -12.22 -16.71
C ASN A 148 -16.60 -13.75 -16.93
N ASN A 149 -15.43 -14.30 -17.22
CA ASN A 149 -15.25 -15.73 -17.49
C ASN A 149 -14.75 -16.52 -16.27
N ILE A 150 -14.52 -15.84 -15.15
CA ILE A 150 -14.11 -16.49 -13.91
C ILE A 150 -15.33 -17.16 -13.28
N ALA A 151 -15.20 -18.46 -12.97
CA ALA A 151 -16.19 -19.26 -12.26
C ALA A 151 -15.73 -19.57 -10.83
N ALA A 152 -16.61 -20.02 -9.96
CA ALA A 152 -16.31 -20.36 -8.58
C ALA A 152 -15.22 -21.45 -8.42
N SER A 153 -14.98 -22.26 -9.46
CA SER A 153 -13.91 -23.27 -9.48
C SER A 153 -12.52 -22.71 -9.81
N ASP A 154 -12.44 -21.45 -10.27
CA ASP A 154 -11.19 -20.85 -10.72
C ASP A 154 -10.47 -20.16 -9.53
N VAL A 155 -10.16 -20.96 -8.52
CA VAL A 155 -9.48 -20.54 -7.29
C VAL A 155 -7.98 -20.32 -7.50
N LEU A 156 -7.36 -19.60 -6.58
CA LEU A 156 -5.92 -19.38 -6.60
C LEU A 156 -5.17 -20.67 -6.25
N THR A 157 -4.26 -21.10 -7.13
CA THR A 157 -3.43 -22.29 -6.95
C THR A 157 -1.94 -21.93 -6.93
N VAL A 158 -1.13 -22.81 -6.36
CA VAL A 158 0.34 -22.68 -6.37
C VAL A 158 0.89 -22.62 -7.80
N ASP A 159 0.24 -23.28 -8.76
CA ASP A 159 0.68 -23.24 -10.16
C ASP A 159 0.47 -21.86 -10.81
N GLU A 160 -0.61 -21.15 -10.45
CA GLU A 160 -0.81 -19.76 -10.91
C GLU A 160 0.28 -18.83 -10.37
N ILE A 161 0.69 -19.00 -9.12
CA ILE A 161 1.83 -18.25 -8.54
C ILE A 161 3.13 -18.58 -9.29
N ARG A 162 3.38 -19.84 -9.65
CA ARG A 162 4.57 -20.23 -10.45
C ARG A 162 4.57 -19.58 -11.84
N LYS A 163 3.39 -19.50 -12.49
CA LYS A 163 3.23 -18.80 -13.78
C LYS A 163 3.54 -17.31 -13.63
N ALA A 164 3.03 -16.66 -12.56
CA ALA A 164 3.30 -15.25 -12.25
C ALA A 164 4.80 -15.01 -12.04
N VAL A 165 5.47 -15.82 -11.23
CA VAL A 165 6.93 -15.73 -11.00
C VAL A 165 7.72 -15.92 -12.30
N ARG A 166 7.30 -16.84 -13.17
CA ARG A 166 7.91 -17.02 -14.50
C ARG A 166 7.80 -15.75 -15.34
N THR A 167 6.63 -15.11 -15.37
CA THR A 167 6.38 -13.86 -16.10
C THR A 167 7.26 -12.73 -15.56
N LEU A 168 7.32 -12.53 -14.24
CA LEU A 168 8.18 -11.52 -13.63
C LEU A 168 9.67 -11.75 -13.92
N LYS A 169 10.15 -13.00 -13.89
CA LYS A 169 11.53 -13.34 -14.27
C LYS A 169 11.81 -13.06 -15.74
N LYS A 170 10.86 -13.36 -16.63
CA LYS A 170 10.96 -13.05 -18.07
C LYS A 170 11.06 -11.56 -18.31
N ASN A 171 10.31 -10.76 -17.56
CA ASN A 171 10.32 -9.30 -17.59
C ASN A 171 11.51 -8.69 -16.83
N LYS A 172 12.45 -9.51 -16.35
CA LYS A 172 13.64 -9.06 -15.60
C LYS A 172 13.30 -8.20 -14.38
N ALA A 173 12.17 -8.50 -13.70
CA ALA A 173 11.74 -7.76 -12.52
C ALA A 173 12.79 -7.86 -11.40
N ARG A 174 13.07 -6.74 -10.74
CA ARG A 174 13.97 -6.67 -9.61
C ARG A 174 13.34 -7.37 -8.41
N LYS A 175 14.15 -8.11 -7.68
CA LYS A 175 13.73 -8.77 -6.45
C LYS A 175 14.00 -7.88 -5.25
N PHE A 176 13.17 -8.01 -4.23
CA PHE A 176 13.48 -7.46 -2.91
C PHE A 176 14.67 -8.19 -2.31
N THR A 177 15.59 -7.43 -1.71
CA THR A 177 16.76 -7.99 -1.01
C THR A 177 16.70 -7.54 0.44
N ARG A 178 16.50 -8.47 1.35
CA ARG A 178 16.56 -8.22 2.79
C ARG A 178 18.00 -8.47 3.28
N LYS A 179 18.48 -7.68 4.22
CA LYS A 179 19.81 -7.87 4.83
C LYS A 179 19.93 -9.30 5.39
N GLY A 180 20.83 -10.12 4.82
CA GLY A 180 21.01 -11.52 5.21
C GLY A 180 20.04 -12.54 4.58
N GLY A 181 19.03 -12.10 3.79
CA GLY A 181 18.05 -12.97 3.17
C GLY A 181 18.29 -13.21 1.67
N LYS A 182 17.73 -14.31 1.14
CA LYS A 182 17.74 -14.58 -0.30
C LYS A 182 16.81 -13.61 -1.02
N PRO A 183 17.17 -13.13 -2.23
CA PRO A 183 16.30 -12.26 -3.04
C PRO A 183 14.95 -12.92 -3.32
N HIS A 184 13.84 -12.18 -3.16
CA HIS A 184 12.47 -12.70 -3.30
C HIS A 184 11.54 -11.69 -3.98
N PHE A 185 10.44 -12.17 -4.49
CA PHE A 185 9.26 -11.39 -4.86
C PHE A 185 8.31 -11.33 -3.69
N VAL A 186 7.35 -10.43 -3.70
CA VAL A 186 6.30 -10.32 -2.69
C VAL A 186 4.96 -10.64 -3.35
N CYS A 187 4.14 -11.40 -2.65
CA CYS A 187 2.76 -11.68 -3.00
C CYS A 187 1.87 -11.15 -1.87
N ILE A 188 0.92 -10.30 -2.21
CA ILE A 188 -0.13 -9.85 -1.28
C ILE A 188 -1.43 -10.50 -1.73
N CYS A 189 -2.05 -11.23 -0.83
CA CYS A 189 -3.28 -11.99 -1.05
C CYS A 189 -4.27 -11.78 0.10
N ASP A 190 -5.53 -12.08 -0.19
CA ASP A 190 -6.62 -12.12 0.77
C ASP A 190 -6.52 -13.34 1.70
N PRO A 191 -7.05 -13.30 2.93
CA PRO A 191 -7.19 -14.46 3.81
C PRO A 191 -7.90 -15.64 3.16
N SER A 192 -8.94 -15.41 2.36
CA SER A 192 -9.66 -16.48 1.65
C SER A 192 -8.79 -17.13 0.58
N ALA A 193 -8.06 -16.34 -0.20
CA ALA A 193 -7.09 -16.85 -1.18
C ALA A 193 -5.94 -17.61 -0.52
N THR A 194 -5.52 -17.17 0.68
CA THR A 194 -4.50 -17.88 1.46
C THR A 194 -4.99 -19.24 1.91
N TYR A 195 -6.24 -19.36 2.34
CA TYR A 195 -6.86 -20.63 2.69
C TYR A 195 -6.85 -21.62 1.52
N ASP A 196 -7.19 -21.16 0.32
CA ASP A 196 -7.14 -21.98 -0.90
C ASP A 196 -5.72 -22.43 -1.22
N LEU A 197 -4.72 -21.53 -1.11
CA LEU A 197 -3.32 -21.89 -1.31
C LEU A 197 -2.81 -22.92 -0.30
N GLN A 198 -3.20 -22.81 0.97
CA GLN A 198 -2.81 -23.75 2.03
C GLN A 198 -3.46 -25.13 1.85
N SER A 199 -4.60 -25.19 1.17
CA SER A 199 -5.28 -26.45 0.81
C SER A 199 -4.59 -27.19 -0.33
N ASP A 200 -3.72 -26.52 -1.11
CA ASP A 200 -2.96 -27.13 -2.21
C ASP A 200 -1.89 -28.09 -1.66
N SER A 201 -1.84 -29.30 -2.22
CA SER A 201 -0.89 -30.34 -1.82
C SER A 201 0.57 -29.94 -1.96
N LEU A 202 0.89 -29.13 -2.98
CA LEU A 202 2.26 -28.61 -3.18
C LEU A 202 2.68 -27.63 -2.08
N TRP A 203 1.74 -26.83 -1.57
CA TRP A 203 2.00 -25.95 -0.42
C TRP A 203 2.28 -26.77 0.84
N GLN A 204 1.44 -27.77 1.12
CA GLN A 204 1.58 -28.63 2.28
C GLN A 204 2.89 -29.41 2.28
N ASP A 205 3.32 -29.91 1.11
CA ASP A 205 4.58 -30.64 1.00
C ASP A 205 5.80 -29.76 1.23
N VAL A 206 5.80 -28.53 0.70
CA VAL A 206 6.91 -27.60 0.91
C VAL A 206 6.95 -27.12 2.38
N SER A 207 5.80 -26.89 3.01
CA SER A 207 5.75 -26.45 4.40
C SER A 207 6.30 -27.52 5.37
N LYS A 208 6.18 -28.82 5.06
CA LYS A 208 6.79 -29.91 5.85
C LYS A 208 8.32 -29.90 5.85
N TYR A 209 8.94 -29.35 4.80
CA TYR A 209 10.40 -29.30 4.65
C TYR A 209 11.00 -27.92 4.98
N SER A 210 10.19 -26.90 5.25
CA SER A 210 10.67 -25.58 5.63
C SER A 210 11.01 -25.53 7.12
N THR A 211 12.22 -25.07 7.42
CA THR A 211 12.67 -24.86 8.80
C THR A 211 11.87 -23.71 9.42
N ALA A 212 11.49 -23.83 10.69
CA ALA A 212 10.62 -22.91 11.44
C ALA A 212 11.14 -21.45 11.62
N GLU A 213 12.26 -21.08 10.99
CA GLU A 213 12.91 -19.77 11.16
C GLU A 213 12.30 -18.62 10.34
N GLN A 214 11.16 -18.79 9.67
CA GLN A 214 10.72 -17.86 8.62
C GLN A 214 9.36 -17.18 8.82
N ILE A 215 8.81 -17.18 10.02
CA ILE A 215 7.58 -16.43 10.32
C ILE A 215 7.96 -15.14 11.05
N TYR A 216 8.23 -14.08 10.28
CA TYR A 216 8.37 -12.73 10.80
C TYR A 216 7.17 -11.89 10.35
N ASP A 217 6.55 -11.19 11.30
CA ASP A 217 5.60 -10.07 11.10
C ASP A 217 4.61 -10.22 9.91
N GLY A 218 3.66 -11.15 9.99
CA GLY A 218 2.62 -11.31 8.99
C GLY A 218 3.05 -12.02 7.69
N GLU A 219 4.26 -12.57 7.62
CA GLU A 219 4.68 -13.43 6.51
C GLU A 219 4.11 -14.84 6.70
N LEU A 220 3.22 -15.28 5.80
CA LEU A 220 2.63 -16.64 5.81
C LEU A 220 3.62 -17.74 5.45
N GLY A 221 4.74 -17.38 4.81
CA GLY A 221 5.75 -18.32 4.38
C GLY A 221 6.44 -17.88 3.08
N LYS A 222 7.37 -18.71 2.62
CA LYS A 222 8.15 -18.47 1.41
C LYS A 222 8.10 -19.67 0.49
N LEU A 223 7.51 -19.49 -0.69
CA LEU A 223 7.37 -20.53 -1.69
C LEU A 223 7.90 -20.05 -3.05
N PHE A 224 8.70 -20.84 -3.75
CA PHE A 224 9.28 -20.53 -5.08
C PHE A 224 9.99 -19.17 -5.19
N GLY A 225 10.49 -18.65 -4.08
CA GLY A 225 11.15 -17.34 -4.02
C GLY A 225 10.17 -16.16 -3.96
N VAL A 226 8.94 -16.41 -3.53
CA VAL A 226 7.91 -15.42 -3.21
C VAL A 226 7.67 -15.46 -1.70
N VAL A 227 7.57 -14.30 -1.09
CA VAL A 227 7.10 -14.10 0.29
C VAL A 227 5.64 -13.72 0.23
N PHE A 228 4.80 -14.43 0.97
CA PHE A 228 3.37 -14.20 1.02
C PHE A 228 3.03 -13.35 2.23
N VAL A 229 2.23 -12.33 1.99
CA VAL A 229 1.72 -11.40 2.99
C VAL A 229 0.21 -11.33 2.85
N GLU A 230 -0.48 -11.34 3.96
CA GLU A 230 -1.93 -11.31 4.01
C GLU A 230 -2.43 -9.87 4.20
N SER A 231 -3.51 -9.53 3.51
CA SER A 231 -4.19 -8.24 3.67
C SER A 231 -5.69 -8.42 3.58
N THR A 232 -6.40 -7.83 4.53
CA THR A 232 -7.87 -7.79 4.53
C THR A 232 -8.44 -6.66 3.66
N ASN A 233 -7.57 -5.77 3.17
CA ASN A 233 -7.95 -4.61 2.35
C ASN A 233 -7.96 -4.93 0.85
N GLU A 234 -8.24 -6.16 0.48
CA GLU A 234 -8.33 -6.55 -0.92
C GLU A 234 -9.47 -5.84 -1.67
N LYS A 235 -9.32 -5.71 -2.98
CA LYS A 235 -10.40 -5.25 -3.85
C LYS A 235 -11.13 -6.45 -4.45
N VAL A 236 -12.41 -6.54 -4.13
CA VAL A 236 -13.30 -7.56 -4.67
C VAL A 236 -14.22 -6.92 -5.70
N VAL A 237 -14.36 -7.54 -6.87
CA VAL A 237 -15.24 -7.08 -7.94
C VAL A 237 -16.18 -8.22 -8.32
N ASN A 238 -17.48 -8.02 -8.16
CA ASN A 238 -18.46 -9.02 -8.55
C ASN A 238 -18.66 -8.99 -10.08
N ASN A 239 -18.50 -10.15 -10.74
CA ASN A 239 -18.69 -10.28 -12.19
C ASN A 239 -20.12 -10.64 -12.59
N GLY A 240 -21.07 -10.61 -11.65
CA GLY A 240 -22.47 -11.03 -11.83
C GLY A 240 -22.73 -12.50 -11.53
N THR A 241 -21.70 -13.30 -11.30
CA THR A 241 -21.80 -14.75 -10.98
C THR A 241 -21.00 -15.09 -9.71
N VAL A 242 -19.80 -14.58 -9.60
CA VAL A 242 -18.89 -14.80 -8.46
C VAL A 242 -18.14 -13.52 -8.12
N ASP A 243 -17.65 -13.45 -6.90
CA ASP A 243 -16.73 -12.42 -6.46
C ASP A 243 -15.32 -12.73 -6.98
N VAL A 244 -14.75 -11.77 -7.70
CA VAL A 244 -13.39 -11.85 -8.27
C VAL A 244 -12.44 -11.11 -7.34
N HIS A 245 -11.44 -11.82 -6.89
CA HIS A 245 -10.39 -11.36 -5.98
C HIS A 245 -9.09 -11.07 -6.73
N ASP A 246 -8.35 -10.09 -6.25
CA ASP A 246 -7.07 -9.66 -6.83
C ASP A 246 -5.91 -10.08 -5.93
N THR A 247 -5.06 -10.96 -6.40
CA THR A 247 -3.77 -11.26 -5.75
C THR A 247 -2.63 -10.60 -6.51
N PHE A 248 -1.81 -9.81 -5.82
CA PHE A 248 -0.71 -9.08 -6.44
C PHE A 248 0.62 -9.78 -6.21
N VAL A 249 1.35 -10.07 -7.30
CA VAL A 249 2.73 -10.58 -7.24
C VAL A 249 3.65 -9.57 -7.92
N PHE A 250 4.66 -9.09 -7.19
CA PHE A 250 5.48 -8.00 -7.69
C PHE A 250 6.93 -8.05 -7.20
N GLY A 251 7.78 -7.30 -7.92
CA GLY A 251 9.17 -7.08 -7.58
C GLY A 251 9.40 -5.71 -6.95
N ALA A 252 10.63 -5.46 -6.55
CA ALA A 252 11.05 -4.16 -6.03
C ALA A 252 10.87 -3.06 -7.11
N ASP A 253 10.50 -1.86 -6.68
CA ASP A 253 10.28 -0.69 -7.54
C ASP A 253 9.15 -0.86 -8.58
N ALA A 254 8.20 -1.77 -8.36
CA ALA A 254 7.04 -1.95 -9.23
C ALA A 254 6.09 -0.77 -9.15
N TYR A 255 5.87 -0.24 -7.97
CA TYR A 255 5.03 0.93 -7.69
C TYR A 255 5.65 1.81 -6.60
N GLY A 256 5.17 3.03 -6.46
CA GLY A 256 5.68 3.98 -5.49
C GLY A 256 4.61 4.82 -4.85
N THR A 257 4.88 5.29 -3.64
CA THR A 257 4.09 6.28 -2.92
C THR A 257 4.81 7.62 -2.92
N ILE A 258 4.02 8.69 -2.98
CA ILE A 258 4.50 10.05 -3.11
C ILE A 258 3.86 10.90 -2.03
N ASP A 259 4.68 11.69 -1.35
CA ASP A 259 4.27 12.71 -0.41
C ASP A 259 4.91 14.08 -0.74
N ILE A 260 4.47 15.15 -0.06
CA ILE A 260 5.12 16.45 -0.15
C ILE A 260 5.90 16.69 1.14
N ALA A 261 7.22 16.69 1.06
CA ALA A 261 8.14 17.04 2.16
C ALA A 261 7.83 16.33 3.50
N GLY A 262 7.49 15.04 3.43
CA GLY A 262 7.10 14.25 4.60
C GLY A 262 5.67 14.50 5.11
N SER A 263 4.84 15.24 4.37
CA SER A 263 3.44 15.52 4.74
C SER A 263 2.47 14.37 4.39
N GLY A 264 2.97 13.22 3.96
CA GLY A 264 2.22 11.97 3.84
C GLY A 264 1.93 11.31 5.19
N ALA A 265 2.52 11.78 6.28
CA ALA A 265 2.19 11.31 7.61
C ALA A 265 0.81 11.82 8.07
N ILE A 266 0.10 10.96 8.80
CA ILE A 266 -1.19 11.31 9.40
C ILE A 266 -0.92 12.30 10.53
N LYS A 267 -1.64 13.41 10.54
CA LYS A 267 -1.63 14.43 11.59
C LYS A 267 -2.94 14.39 12.37
N ALA A 268 -2.86 14.26 13.70
CA ALA A 268 -3.99 14.50 14.56
C ALA A 268 -4.23 16.01 14.74
N ILE A 269 -5.48 16.42 14.71
CA ILE A 269 -5.91 17.79 14.96
C ILE A 269 -7.00 17.71 16.02
N VAL A 270 -6.64 18.00 17.27
CA VAL A 270 -7.60 18.02 18.39
C VAL A 270 -7.93 19.46 18.73
N LYS A 271 -9.20 19.79 18.70
CA LYS A 271 -9.74 21.08 19.15
C LYS A 271 -10.65 20.82 20.35
N PRO A 272 -10.23 21.18 21.55
CA PRO A 272 -11.03 21.01 22.75
C PRO A 272 -12.24 21.96 22.77
N HIS A 273 -13.18 21.74 23.67
CA HIS A 273 -14.29 22.65 23.93
C HIS A 273 -13.79 24.07 24.14
N GLY A 274 -14.51 25.06 23.65
CA GLY A 274 -14.12 26.47 23.71
C GLY A 274 -13.09 26.93 22.68
N SER A 275 -12.62 26.05 21.80
CA SER A 275 -11.61 26.40 20.77
C SER A 275 -12.19 26.92 19.46
N SER A 276 -13.51 26.78 19.26
CA SER A 276 -14.18 27.06 17.97
C SER A 276 -14.65 28.52 17.81
N GLY A 277 -14.51 29.34 18.82
CA GLY A 277 -14.90 30.77 18.81
C GLY A 277 -16.37 30.97 18.42
N THR A 278 -16.64 31.90 17.49
CA THR A 278 -18.02 32.25 17.06
C THR A 278 -18.75 31.10 16.32
N ALA A 279 -18.06 30.05 15.89
CA ALA A 279 -18.70 28.89 15.23
C ALA A 279 -19.40 27.97 16.24
N ASP A 280 -19.05 28.07 17.52
CA ASP A 280 -19.67 27.36 18.65
C ASP A 280 -19.79 28.29 19.84
N PRO A 281 -20.79 29.18 19.87
CA PRO A 281 -20.94 30.25 20.89
C PRO A 281 -21.19 29.74 22.31
N LEU A 282 -21.60 28.48 22.45
CA LEU A 282 -21.90 27.83 23.73
C LEU A 282 -20.83 26.83 24.16
N ASP A 283 -19.73 26.71 23.39
CA ASP A 283 -18.59 25.84 23.66
C ASP A 283 -18.99 24.36 23.86
N GLN A 284 -20.02 23.91 23.15
CA GLN A 284 -20.61 22.56 23.31
C GLN A 284 -19.92 21.47 22.49
N ARG A 285 -18.94 21.81 21.63
CA ARG A 285 -18.33 20.86 20.71
C ARG A 285 -16.82 20.83 20.84
N ALA A 286 -16.27 19.60 20.95
CA ALA A 286 -14.87 19.31 20.68
C ALA A 286 -14.76 18.57 19.34
N THR A 287 -13.66 18.71 18.64
CA THR A 287 -13.41 17.97 17.39
C THR A 287 -12.05 17.28 17.42
N VAL A 288 -12.06 16.03 17.01
CA VAL A 288 -10.86 15.22 16.76
C VAL A 288 -10.81 14.95 15.26
N GLY A 289 -9.74 15.35 14.60
CA GLY A 289 -9.56 15.15 13.18
C GLY A 289 -8.24 14.45 12.87
N ALA A 290 -8.23 13.64 11.82
CA ALA A 290 -7.05 13.08 11.21
C ALA A 290 -6.90 13.64 9.79
N LYS A 291 -5.71 14.13 9.44
CA LYS A 291 -5.44 14.72 8.12
C LYS A 291 -4.12 14.25 7.56
N VAL A 292 -4.14 13.88 6.29
CA VAL A 292 -2.95 13.69 5.44
C VAL A 292 -2.91 14.82 4.43
N ALA A 293 -1.88 15.63 4.47
CA ALA A 293 -1.83 16.85 3.67
C ALA A 293 -1.56 16.58 2.19
N ALA A 294 -0.81 15.52 1.87
CA ALA A 294 -0.52 15.16 0.48
C ALA A 294 -0.08 13.70 0.38
N PHE A 295 -0.81 12.91 -0.35
CA PHE A 295 -0.49 11.50 -0.61
C PHE A 295 -1.03 11.06 -1.97
N THR A 296 -0.29 10.18 -2.63
CA THR A 296 -0.73 9.45 -3.82
C THR A 296 0.17 8.26 -4.06
N ALA A 297 -0.25 7.36 -4.95
CA ALA A 297 0.55 6.25 -5.42
C ALA A 297 0.62 6.26 -6.95
N ALA A 298 1.61 5.58 -7.52
CA ALA A 298 1.74 5.39 -8.96
C ALA A 298 2.42 4.06 -9.29
N ILE A 299 2.00 3.42 -10.37
CA ILE A 299 2.71 2.26 -10.93
C ILE A 299 3.95 2.77 -11.66
N LEU A 300 5.12 2.36 -11.23
CA LEU A 300 6.40 2.75 -11.84
C LEU A 300 6.80 1.79 -12.96
N ASN A 301 6.56 0.50 -12.78
CA ASN A 301 6.86 -0.55 -13.74
C ASN A 301 5.71 -1.55 -13.81
N SER A 302 4.80 -1.38 -14.77
CA SER A 302 3.66 -2.28 -14.94
C SER A 302 4.06 -3.73 -15.23
N GLU A 303 5.20 -3.94 -15.90
CA GLU A 303 5.72 -5.28 -16.19
C GLU A 303 6.23 -6.02 -14.93
N TRP A 304 6.54 -5.29 -13.86
CA TRP A 304 7.04 -5.84 -12.59
C TRP A 304 5.96 -6.00 -11.53
N LEU A 305 4.73 -5.57 -11.85
CA LEU A 305 3.52 -5.75 -11.06
C LEU A 305 2.57 -6.65 -11.85
N LEU A 306 2.24 -7.80 -11.30
CA LEU A 306 1.29 -8.73 -11.90
C LEU A 306 0.11 -8.91 -10.95
N CYS A 307 -1.09 -8.76 -11.48
CA CYS A 307 -2.35 -9.03 -10.79
C CYS A 307 -2.88 -10.39 -11.25
N ILE A 308 -3.16 -11.29 -10.31
CA ILE A 308 -3.84 -12.56 -10.57
C ILE A 308 -5.29 -12.38 -10.14
N ARG A 309 -6.22 -12.52 -11.09
CA ARG A 309 -7.65 -12.49 -10.83
C ARG A 309 -8.21 -13.89 -10.73
N HIS A 310 -8.88 -14.17 -9.63
CA HIS A 310 -9.37 -15.50 -9.29
C HIS A 310 -10.66 -15.43 -8.46
N ALA A 311 -11.38 -16.53 -8.37
CA ALA A 311 -12.40 -16.74 -7.36
C ALA A 311 -11.78 -17.27 -6.07
N VAL A 312 -12.54 -17.33 -5.00
CA VAL A 312 -12.21 -18.00 -3.75
C VAL A 312 -13.21 -19.08 -3.44
N SER A 313 -12.77 -20.11 -2.69
CA SER A 313 -13.67 -21.15 -2.19
C SER A 313 -14.66 -20.55 -1.18
N ALA A 314 -15.91 -21.04 -1.23
CA ALA A 314 -16.99 -20.57 -0.35
C ALA A 314 -16.83 -21.09 1.08
#